data_5b762ee025b6547a91dfe2bab7bd6f77
#
_entry.id   5b762ee025b6547a91dfe2bab7bd6f77
#
_cell.length_a   1.000
_cell.length_b   1.000
_cell.length_c   1.000
_cell.angle_alpha   90.00
_cell.angle_beta   90.00
_cell.angle_gamma   90.00
#
_symmetry.space_group_name_H-M   'P 1'
#
loop_
_entity.id
_entity.type
_entity.pdbx_description
1 polymer ?
#
loop_
_entity_poly.entity_id
_entity_poly.type
_entity_poly.pdbx_seq_one_letter_code
_entity_poly.pdbx_strand_id
1 'polypeptide(L)'
;MIHLYSMQPIPLSLTPFFQEYDINNLTPENNSHTIIERVLQFGNRAEIKWLFTTYSQEQIASWVERFGEERLPQPHLNFWNLVLSKKE
;
A
#
# COMPACT_ATOMS: atom_id res chain seq x y z
N MET A 1 13.98 8.95 -20.27
CA MET A 1 13.50 8.92 -19.95
C MET A 1 12.51 8.25 -19.84
N ILE A 2 12.18 7.75 -20.11
CA ILE A 2 11.20 7.12 -20.19
C ILE A 2 10.92 6.23 -19.18
N HIS A 3 11.73 5.45 -18.80
CA HIS A 3 11.51 4.56 -17.85
C HIS A 3 11.13 5.17 -16.62
N LEU A 4 11.19 6.38 -16.56
CA LEU A 4 10.85 6.98 -15.39
C LEU A 4 9.49 6.77 -15.02
N TYR A 5 8.61 6.50 -15.97
CA TYR A 5 7.30 6.38 -15.56
C TYR A 5 6.95 5.06 -15.19
N SER A 6 7.77 4.13 -15.26
CA SER A 6 7.40 2.83 -14.85
C SER A 6 7.26 2.79 -13.36
N MET A 7 7.74 3.82 -12.66
CA MET A 7 7.56 3.88 -11.29
C MET A 7 6.82 5.06 -10.92
N GLN A 8 5.66 4.89 -10.36
CA GLN A 8 4.89 6.01 -9.90
C GLN A 8 5.50 6.59 -8.67
N PRO A 9 5.67 7.89 -8.60
CA PRO A 9 6.13 8.49 -7.36
C PRO A 9 5.09 8.28 -6.28
N ILE A 10 5.54 8.24 -5.04
CA ILE A 10 4.62 8.12 -3.93
C ILE A 10 3.83 9.42 -3.83
N PRO A 11 2.49 9.34 -3.76
CA PRO A 11 1.70 10.56 -3.70
C PRO A 11 2.05 11.42 -2.51
N LEU A 12 2.19 12.70 -2.73
CA LEU A 12 2.52 13.61 -1.64
C LEU A 12 1.41 13.67 -0.60
N SER A 13 0.19 13.31 -0.97
CA SER A 13 -0.89 13.27 -0.01
C SER A 13 -0.64 12.26 1.09
N LEU A 14 0.29 11.33 0.89
CA LEU A 14 0.60 10.36 1.92
C LEU A 14 1.61 10.86 2.93
N THR A 15 2.17 12.05 2.73
CA THR A 15 3.18 12.57 3.64
C THR A 15 2.77 12.50 5.11
N PRO A 16 1.53 12.85 5.49
CA PRO A 16 1.19 12.78 6.91
C PRO A 16 1.27 11.38 7.51
N PHE A 17 1.20 10.34 6.68
CA PHE A 17 1.24 8.99 7.19
C PHE A 17 2.66 8.45 7.31
N PHE A 18 3.66 9.24 6.92
CA PHE A 18 5.04 8.83 6.99
C PHE A 18 5.88 9.87 7.70
N GLN A 19 5.35 10.43 8.79
CA GLN A 19 6.02 11.54 9.44
C GLN A 19 7.41 11.20 9.96
N GLU A 20 7.66 9.94 10.29
CA GLU A 20 8.97 9.57 10.76
C GLU A 20 9.96 9.34 9.63
N TYR A 21 9.53 9.50 8.39
CA TYR A 21 10.39 9.30 7.23
C TYR A 21 10.45 10.56 6.40
N ASP A 22 11.51 10.68 5.61
CA ASP A 22 11.55 11.70 4.57
C ASP A 22 10.92 11.04 3.35
N ILE A 23 9.74 11.49 2.95
CA ILE A 23 9.01 10.84 1.88
C ILE A 23 9.79 10.84 0.58
N ASN A 24 10.70 11.76 0.39
CA ASN A 24 11.51 11.78 -0.81
C ASN A 24 12.54 10.66 -0.86
N ASN A 25 12.81 10.04 0.28
CA ASN A 25 13.73 8.93 0.32
C ASN A 25 13.04 7.58 0.29
N LEU A 26 11.72 7.54 0.26
CA LEU A 26 10.99 6.28 0.19
C LEU A 26 10.82 5.88 -1.26
N THR A 27 10.96 4.61 -1.53
CA THR A 27 10.69 4.10 -2.88
C THR A 27 9.74 2.94 -2.80
N PRO A 28 8.91 2.75 -3.81
CA PRO A 28 7.98 1.63 -3.78
C PRO A 28 8.68 0.27 -3.67
N GLU A 29 9.86 0.12 -4.26
CA GLU A 29 10.53 -1.17 -4.20
C GLU A 29 11.12 -1.44 -2.84
N ASN A 30 11.76 -0.47 -2.24
CA ASN A 30 12.49 -0.72 -1.02
C ASN A 30 11.64 -0.60 0.22
N ASN A 31 10.53 0.06 0.12
CA ASN A 31 9.69 0.36 1.28
C ASN A 31 8.29 -0.21 1.15
N SER A 32 8.14 -1.28 0.39
CA SER A 32 6.82 -1.81 0.08
C SER A 32 6.04 -2.20 1.33
N HIS A 33 6.69 -2.83 2.30
CA HIS A 33 5.98 -3.24 3.50
C HIS A 33 5.34 -2.06 4.20
N THR A 34 6.11 -0.99 4.41
CA THR A 34 5.60 0.17 5.12
C THR A 34 4.56 0.91 4.29
N ILE A 35 4.79 1.00 2.99
CA ILE A 35 3.85 1.70 2.13
C ILE A 35 2.51 0.97 2.08
N ILE A 36 2.54 -0.34 1.89
CA ILE A 36 1.30 -1.11 1.86
C ILE A 36 0.58 -0.97 3.18
N GLU A 37 1.31 -1.10 4.28
CA GLU A 37 0.71 -0.98 5.59
C GLU A 37 -0.01 0.35 5.78
N ARG A 38 0.67 1.44 5.50
CA ARG A 38 0.10 2.75 5.78
C ARG A 38 -1.05 3.10 4.85
N VAL A 39 -0.94 2.70 3.59
CA VAL A 39 -2.02 2.99 2.67
C VAL A 39 -3.26 2.16 2.98
N LEU A 40 -3.09 0.89 3.35
CA LEU A 40 -4.26 0.09 3.71
C LEU A 40 -4.90 0.56 4.99
N GLN A 41 -4.13 1.15 5.89
CA GLN A 41 -4.67 1.66 7.14
C GLN A 41 -5.34 3.01 6.99
N PHE A 42 -4.73 3.90 6.23
CA PHE A 42 -5.14 5.30 6.24
C PHE A 42 -5.47 5.89 4.89
N GLY A 43 -5.19 5.18 3.81
CA GLY A 43 -5.30 5.77 2.49
C GLY A 43 -6.72 6.08 2.08
N ASN A 44 -6.88 7.13 1.30
CA ASN A 44 -8.16 7.42 0.72
C ASN A 44 -8.30 6.65 -0.59
N ARG A 45 -9.40 6.86 -1.28
CA ARG A 45 -9.70 6.12 -2.49
C ARG A 45 -8.63 6.28 -3.55
N ALA A 46 -8.15 7.49 -3.76
CA ALA A 46 -7.14 7.73 -4.78
C ALA A 46 -5.81 7.09 -4.39
N GLU A 47 -5.49 7.11 -3.11
CA GLU A 47 -4.24 6.52 -2.64
C GLU A 47 -4.29 5.01 -2.74
N ILE A 48 -5.44 4.41 -2.44
CA ILE A 48 -5.59 2.98 -2.58
C ILE A 48 -5.51 2.58 -4.05
N LYS A 49 -6.10 3.38 -4.92
CA LYS A 49 -6.00 3.11 -6.34
C LYS A 49 -4.54 3.15 -6.79
N TRP A 50 -3.79 4.14 -6.32
CA TRP A 50 -2.37 4.20 -6.63
C TRP A 50 -1.65 2.95 -6.15
N LEU A 51 -1.98 2.47 -4.94
CA LEU A 51 -1.34 1.28 -4.40
C LEU A 51 -1.54 0.09 -5.31
N PHE A 52 -2.75 -0.08 -5.82
CA PHE A 52 -3.06 -1.23 -6.67
C PHE A 52 -2.54 -1.08 -8.08
N THR A 53 -2.08 0.10 -8.49
CA THR A 53 -1.40 0.23 -9.76
C THR A 53 0.10 0.07 -9.59
N THR A 54 0.61 0.24 -8.38
CA THR A 54 2.04 0.15 -8.12
C THR A 54 2.47 -1.26 -7.76
N TYR A 55 1.63 -1.96 -6.99
CA TYR A 55 1.92 -3.32 -6.59
C TYR A 55 0.86 -4.25 -7.14
N SER A 56 1.23 -5.50 -7.41
CA SER A 56 0.24 -6.44 -7.92
C SER A 56 -0.76 -6.80 -6.82
N GLN A 57 -1.93 -7.24 -7.22
CA GLN A 57 -2.92 -7.68 -6.26
C GLN A 57 -2.39 -8.83 -5.44
N GLU A 58 -1.60 -9.70 -6.06
CA GLU A 58 -1.02 -10.83 -5.34
C GLU A 58 -0.05 -10.40 -4.28
N GLN A 59 0.72 -9.36 -4.56
CA GLN A 59 1.67 -8.86 -3.59
C GLN A 59 0.93 -8.24 -2.40
N ILE A 60 -0.12 -7.49 -2.66
CA ILE A 60 -0.89 -6.87 -1.59
C ILE A 60 -1.62 -7.95 -0.79
N ALA A 61 -2.19 -8.95 -1.47
CA ALA A 61 -2.88 -10.02 -0.78
C ALA A 61 -1.91 -10.80 0.10
N SER A 62 -0.72 -11.04 -0.39
CA SER A 62 0.29 -11.74 0.40
C SER A 62 0.65 -10.94 1.65
N TRP A 63 0.75 -9.62 1.51
CA TRP A 63 1.04 -8.78 2.66
C TRP A 63 -0.08 -8.88 3.70
N VAL A 64 -1.34 -8.83 3.26
CA VAL A 64 -2.47 -8.90 4.18
C VAL A 64 -2.49 -10.26 4.86
N GLU A 65 -2.20 -11.31 4.13
CA GLU A 65 -2.20 -12.64 4.69
C GLU A 65 -1.12 -12.79 5.76
N ARG A 66 0.03 -12.20 5.54
CA ARG A 66 1.14 -12.37 6.46
C ARG A 66 1.13 -11.40 7.62
N PHE A 67 0.68 -10.19 7.40
CA PHE A 67 0.80 -9.14 8.40
C PHE A 67 -0.52 -8.53 8.83
N GLY A 68 -1.62 -8.87 8.17
CA GLY A 68 -2.87 -8.15 8.40
C GLY A 68 -3.36 -8.25 9.83
N GLU A 69 -3.25 -9.43 10.44
CA GLU A 69 -3.75 -9.58 11.79
C GLU A 69 -3.05 -8.70 12.78
N GLU A 70 -1.77 -8.47 12.56
CA GLU A 70 -1.01 -7.66 13.49
C GLU A 70 -1.08 -6.18 13.19
N ARG A 71 -1.30 -5.84 11.93
CA ARG A 71 -1.13 -4.47 11.51
C ARG A 71 -2.40 -3.74 11.14
N LEU A 72 -3.47 -4.45 10.83
CA LEU A 72 -4.70 -3.79 10.42
C LEU A 72 -5.77 -3.99 11.48
N PRO A 73 -6.51 -2.94 11.84
CA PRO A 73 -7.62 -3.11 12.76
C PRO A 73 -8.68 -4.00 12.13
N GLN A 74 -9.49 -4.65 12.96
CA GLN A 74 -10.42 -5.64 12.50
C GLN A 74 -11.33 -5.20 11.37
N PRO A 75 -11.95 -4.06 11.42
CA PRO A 75 -12.82 -3.72 10.31
C PRO A 75 -12.06 -3.61 9.00
N HIS A 76 -10.84 -3.07 9.02
CA HIS A 76 -10.04 -2.98 7.82
C HIS A 76 -9.58 -4.36 7.37
N LEU A 77 -9.20 -5.20 8.32
CA LEU A 77 -8.72 -6.52 7.97
C LEU A 77 -9.82 -7.33 7.32
N ASN A 78 -11.03 -7.29 7.85
CA ASN A 78 -12.12 -8.02 7.26
C ASN A 78 -12.43 -7.54 5.85
N PHE A 79 -12.42 -6.23 5.66
CA PHE A 79 -12.68 -5.67 4.36
C PHE A 79 -11.64 -6.13 3.34
N TRP A 80 -10.36 -6.06 3.71
CA TRP A 80 -9.33 -6.42 2.75
C TRP A 80 -9.26 -7.91 2.50
N ASN A 81 -9.54 -8.72 3.50
CA ASN A 81 -9.63 -10.15 3.27
C ASN A 81 -10.72 -10.48 2.27
N LEU A 82 -11.86 -9.79 2.38
CA LEU A 82 -12.94 -10.03 1.48
C LEU A 82 -12.59 -9.60 0.08
N VAL A 83 -12.02 -8.43 -0.08
CA VAL A 83 -11.68 -7.91 -1.40
C VAL A 83 -10.62 -8.75 -2.07
N LEU A 84 -9.60 -9.16 -1.30
CA LEU A 84 -8.44 -9.79 -1.92
C LEU A 84 -8.57 -11.29 -2.10
N SER A 85 -9.50 -11.90 -1.37
CA SER A 85 -9.58 -13.34 -1.49
C SER A 85 -10.65 -13.78 -2.45
N LYS A 86 -11.30 -12.85 -3.11
CA LYS A 86 -12.33 -13.24 -3.91
C LYS A 86 -11.92 -13.88 -5.12
N LYS A 87 -10.83 -14.02 -5.47
CA LYS A 87 -10.53 -14.57 -6.60
C LYS A 87 -10.81 -15.93 -6.63
N GLU A 88 -11.20 -16.57 -6.02
CA GLU A 88 -11.50 -17.85 -6.12
C GLU A 88 -12.34 -18.15 -6.53
#